data_7554c273ca984b63c29eccf18eea0f10
#
_entry.id   7554c273ca984b63c29eccf18eea0f10
#
_cell.length_a   1.000
_cell.length_b   1.000
_cell.length_c   1.000
_cell.angle_alpha   90.00
_cell.angle_beta   90.00
_cell.angle_gamma   90.00
#
_symmetry.space_group_name_H-M   'P 1'
#
loop_
_entity.id
_entity.type
_entity.pdbx_description
1 polymer ?
#
loop_
_entity_poly.entity_id
_entity_poly.type
_entity_poly.pdbx_seq_one_letter_code
_entity_poly.pdbx_strand_id
1 'polypeptide(L)'
;VIFRLSRFATSTNIFVAIALSIITVPSETVYDSIFQTLKRTYSDSESLAVKAVAIHTLSAAAVFGGASDSELEEIMDDLLEIVESDGSSIEAADSGEVVTAACEAWGFLATSIDDMEEKTEAAMDAFVEQLASSDVSVQVAAGENIALLFEKSYTARETDDGPASDEEDEEGLPIDTSFVKRYDVYRQKDQLKHTLSQLASESSRRIAKKDRKVLHTNFSDILNTVEYPSRGPRYQNAINEETGRRYGSRMVVRIHKTGTMKIDAWWKLHRLQALRRVLGGGFVVHYENNEVVFDSLPIMISAS
;
A
#
# COMPACT_ATOMS: atom_id res chain seq x y z
N VAL A 1 20.48 20.15 -23.07
CA VAL A 1 19.23 19.94 -22.31
C VAL A 1 18.38 18.86 -22.97
N ILE A 2 18.10 18.93 -24.27
CA ILE A 2 17.27 17.95 -25.02
C ILE A 2 17.88 16.53 -24.97
N PHE A 3 19.20 16.39 -25.11
CA PHE A 3 19.89 15.09 -25.02
C PHE A 3 19.86 14.44 -23.63
N ARG A 4 19.82 15.23 -22.53
CA ARG A 4 19.64 14.71 -21.17
C ARG A 4 18.21 14.22 -20.96
N LEU A 5 17.20 14.98 -21.37
CA LEU A 5 15.79 14.58 -21.25
C LEU A 5 15.47 13.28 -22.00
N SER A 6 16.07 13.05 -23.20
CA SER A 6 15.88 11.80 -23.93
C SER A 6 16.49 10.58 -23.24
N ARG A 7 17.65 10.72 -22.56
CA ARG A 7 18.27 9.63 -21.81
C ARG A 7 17.46 9.23 -20.58
N PHE A 8 16.92 10.20 -19.84
CA PHE A 8 16.08 9.93 -18.65
C PHE A 8 14.77 9.23 -19.03
N ALA A 9 14.07 9.69 -20.06
CA ALA A 9 12.87 9.03 -20.56
C ALA A 9 13.16 7.59 -21.05
N THR A 10 14.34 7.33 -21.62
CA THR A 10 14.76 6.00 -22.05
C THR A 10 15.01 5.08 -20.86
N SER A 11 15.68 5.57 -19.79
CA SER A 11 15.94 4.76 -18.60
C SER A 11 14.64 4.38 -17.87
N THR A 12 13.74 5.32 -17.66
CA THR A 12 12.44 5.07 -17.05
C THR A 12 11.63 4.01 -17.81
N ASN A 13 11.60 4.10 -19.15
CA ASN A 13 10.90 3.14 -20.00
C ASN A 13 11.50 1.73 -19.93
N ILE A 14 12.81 1.61 -19.77
CA ILE A 14 13.49 0.31 -19.61
C ILE A 14 13.04 -0.37 -18.31
N PHE A 15 12.97 0.35 -17.19
CA PHE A 15 12.53 -0.22 -15.92
C PHE A 15 11.07 -0.66 -15.96
N VAL A 16 10.20 0.15 -16.57
CA VAL A 16 8.79 -0.26 -16.78
C VAL A 16 8.73 -1.51 -17.66
N ALA A 17 9.53 -1.61 -18.71
CA ALA A 17 9.56 -2.81 -19.56
C ALA A 17 10.06 -4.05 -18.81
N ILE A 18 11.03 -3.91 -17.92
CA ILE A 18 11.50 -5.00 -17.05
C ILE A 18 10.38 -5.48 -16.14
N ALA A 19 9.70 -4.56 -15.42
CA ALA A 19 8.59 -4.91 -14.54
C ALA A 19 7.45 -5.59 -15.32
N LEU A 20 7.07 -5.08 -16.49
CA LEU A 20 6.09 -5.70 -17.39
C LEU A 20 6.48 -7.10 -17.81
N SER A 21 7.76 -7.32 -18.15
CA SER A 21 8.26 -8.63 -18.59
C SER A 21 8.15 -9.66 -17.47
N ILE A 22 8.52 -9.31 -16.24
CA ILE A 22 8.43 -10.20 -15.07
C ILE A 22 6.98 -10.51 -14.70
N ILE A 23 6.09 -9.51 -14.71
CA ILE A 23 4.66 -9.72 -14.44
C ILE A 23 4.03 -10.62 -15.52
N THR A 24 4.51 -10.54 -16.76
CA THR A 24 3.98 -11.35 -17.87
C THR A 24 4.53 -12.77 -17.85
N VAL A 25 5.81 -12.93 -17.53
CA VAL A 25 6.51 -14.22 -17.46
C VAL A 25 7.37 -14.23 -16.20
N PRO A 26 6.83 -14.66 -15.05
CA PRO A 26 7.57 -14.76 -13.80
C PRO A 26 8.85 -15.58 -13.97
N SER A 27 9.97 -15.11 -13.45
CA SER A 27 11.26 -15.78 -13.57
C SER A 27 12.22 -15.34 -12.47
N GLU A 28 12.53 -16.27 -11.57
CA GLU A 28 13.53 -16.11 -10.52
C GLU A 28 14.91 -15.77 -11.12
N THR A 29 15.32 -16.47 -12.19
CA THR A 29 16.60 -16.20 -12.88
C THR A 29 16.67 -14.76 -13.41
N VAL A 30 15.57 -14.21 -13.92
CA VAL A 30 15.51 -12.82 -14.36
C VAL A 30 15.60 -11.89 -13.16
N TYR A 31 14.84 -12.15 -12.11
CA TYR A 31 14.90 -11.39 -10.85
C TYR A 31 16.33 -11.31 -10.33
N ASP A 32 17.02 -12.45 -10.13
CA ASP A 32 18.39 -12.51 -9.64
C ASP A 32 19.36 -11.69 -10.50
N SER A 33 19.19 -11.76 -11.82
CA SER A 33 20.08 -11.07 -12.75
C SER A 33 19.96 -9.54 -12.71
N ILE A 34 18.79 -9.01 -12.32
CA ILE A 34 18.52 -7.56 -12.31
C ILE A 34 18.54 -6.94 -10.91
N PHE A 35 18.39 -7.74 -9.85
CA PHE A 35 18.28 -7.29 -8.47
C PHE A 35 19.38 -6.28 -8.09
N GLN A 36 20.64 -6.67 -8.21
CA GLN A 36 21.78 -5.82 -7.88
C GLN A 36 21.86 -4.55 -8.75
N THR A 37 21.42 -4.65 -9.99
CA THR A 37 21.40 -3.50 -10.91
C THR A 37 20.33 -2.49 -10.48
N LEU A 38 19.15 -2.95 -10.08
CA LEU A 38 18.07 -2.10 -9.61
C LEU A 38 18.44 -1.45 -8.27
N LYS A 39 19.00 -2.24 -7.31
CA LYS A 39 19.49 -1.75 -6.03
C LYS A 39 20.52 -0.64 -6.21
N ARG A 40 21.53 -0.86 -7.03
CA ARG A 40 22.51 0.18 -7.36
C ARG A 40 21.90 1.39 -8.06
N THR A 41 20.90 1.19 -8.92
CA THR A 41 20.29 2.31 -9.66
C THR A 41 19.55 3.26 -8.74
N TYR A 42 18.76 2.79 -7.78
CA TYR A 42 18.09 3.71 -6.86
C TYR A 42 19.06 4.34 -5.87
N SER A 43 20.18 3.68 -5.53
CA SER A 43 21.19 4.27 -4.64
C SER A 43 22.00 5.35 -5.36
N ASP A 44 22.54 5.06 -6.56
CA ASP A 44 23.59 5.85 -7.19
C ASP A 44 23.10 6.84 -8.26
N SER A 45 21.85 6.74 -8.72
CA SER A 45 21.36 7.63 -9.79
C SER A 45 21.26 9.08 -9.35
N GLU A 46 21.76 10.02 -10.14
CA GLU A 46 21.56 11.47 -9.92
C GLU A 46 20.10 11.92 -10.17
N SER A 47 19.27 11.09 -10.81
CA SER A 47 17.89 11.43 -11.17
C SER A 47 16.91 10.87 -10.15
N LEU A 48 16.21 11.74 -9.44
CA LEU A 48 15.16 11.36 -8.48
C LEU A 48 14.06 10.51 -9.12
N ALA A 49 13.61 10.86 -10.31
CA ALA A 49 12.61 10.09 -11.05
C ALA A 49 13.12 8.68 -11.42
N VAL A 50 14.40 8.52 -11.74
CA VAL A 50 14.99 7.21 -12.00
C VAL A 50 15.10 6.39 -10.72
N LYS A 51 15.48 7.02 -9.59
CA LYS A 51 15.45 6.36 -8.27
C LYS A 51 14.06 5.82 -7.94
N ALA A 52 13.04 6.66 -8.02
CA ALA A 52 11.65 6.28 -7.73
C ALA A 52 11.15 5.12 -8.61
N VAL A 53 11.40 5.17 -9.91
CA VAL A 53 10.99 4.09 -10.84
C VAL A 53 11.79 2.81 -10.57
N ALA A 54 13.09 2.90 -10.24
CA ALA A 54 13.89 1.73 -9.89
C ALA A 54 13.38 1.04 -8.62
N ILE A 55 12.98 1.81 -7.59
CA ILE A 55 12.34 1.29 -6.37
C ILE A 55 11.06 0.52 -6.70
N HIS A 56 10.15 1.11 -7.49
CA HIS A 56 8.92 0.43 -7.88
C HIS A 56 9.18 -0.81 -8.76
N THR A 57 10.18 -0.74 -9.63
CA THR A 57 10.55 -1.90 -10.47
C THR A 57 11.11 -3.02 -9.62
N LEU A 58 11.95 -2.70 -8.63
CA LEU A 58 12.51 -3.69 -7.73
C LEU A 58 11.42 -4.41 -6.94
N SER A 59 10.48 -3.67 -6.34
CA SER A 59 9.38 -4.26 -5.58
C SER A 59 8.48 -5.16 -6.46
N ALA A 60 8.18 -4.74 -7.69
CA ALA A 60 7.43 -5.57 -8.63
C ALA A 60 8.23 -6.81 -9.07
N ALA A 61 9.53 -6.65 -9.32
CA ALA A 61 10.41 -7.76 -9.68
C ALA A 61 10.56 -8.78 -8.56
N ALA A 62 10.64 -8.33 -7.32
CA ALA A 62 10.73 -9.22 -6.16
C ALA A 62 9.43 -10.03 -5.97
N VAL A 63 8.27 -9.37 -5.92
CA VAL A 63 6.98 -10.06 -5.70
C VAL A 63 6.63 -11.02 -6.83
N PHE A 64 6.79 -10.60 -8.10
CA PHE A 64 6.40 -11.41 -9.26
C PHE A 64 7.54 -12.29 -9.79
N GLY A 65 8.77 -12.00 -9.43
CA GLY A 65 9.95 -12.78 -9.82
C GLY A 65 10.24 -13.98 -8.92
N GLY A 66 9.55 -14.08 -7.77
CA GLY A 66 9.69 -15.23 -6.86
C GLY A 66 10.77 -15.04 -5.79
N ALA A 67 11.04 -13.80 -5.35
CA ALA A 67 11.88 -13.56 -4.18
C ALA A 67 11.34 -14.28 -2.95
N SER A 68 12.23 -14.82 -2.13
CA SER A 68 11.88 -15.44 -0.84
C SER A 68 11.44 -14.37 0.18
N ASP A 69 10.72 -14.79 1.22
CA ASP A 69 10.29 -13.89 2.30
C ASP A 69 11.47 -13.12 2.91
N SER A 70 12.61 -13.79 3.14
CA SER A 70 13.83 -13.15 3.66
C SER A 70 14.38 -12.08 2.73
N GLU A 71 14.31 -12.28 1.41
CA GLU A 71 14.73 -11.26 0.43
C GLU A 71 13.75 -10.10 0.37
N LEU A 72 12.44 -10.37 0.49
CA LEU A 72 11.43 -9.32 0.59
C LEU A 72 11.65 -8.46 1.84
N GLU A 73 11.95 -9.09 2.98
CA GLU A 73 12.25 -8.41 4.24
C GLU A 73 13.53 -7.55 4.14
N GLU A 74 14.60 -8.05 3.52
CA GLU A 74 15.83 -7.27 3.28
C GLU A 74 15.53 -6.01 2.45
N ILE A 75 14.73 -6.15 1.38
CA ILE A 75 14.32 -5.00 0.56
C ILE A 75 13.49 -4.03 1.39
N MET A 76 12.59 -4.54 2.23
CA MET A 76 11.77 -3.70 3.11
C MET A 76 12.61 -2.92 4.11
N ASP A 77 13.66 -3.50 4.64
CA ASP A 77 14.60 -2.82 5.55
C ASP A 77 15.36 -1.68 4.82
N ASP A 78 15.86 -1.94 3.63
CA ASP A 78 16.49 -0.90 2.78
C ASP A 78 15.51 0.26 2.47
N LEU A 79 14.25 -0.06 2.15
CA LEU A 79 13.23 0.95 1.88
C LEU A 79 12.84 1.75 3.12
N LEU A 80 12.80 1.10 4.28
CA LEU A 80 12.53 1.75 5.55
C LEU A 80 13.62 2.75 5.92
N GLU A 81 14.91 2.42 5.68
CA GLU A 81 16.03 3.35 5.85
C GLU A 81 15.88 4.61 4.97
N ILE A 82 15.35 4.47 3.75
CA ILE A 82 15.04 5.62 2.88
C ILE A 82 13.94 6.48 3.50
N VAL A 83 12.91 5.88 4.07
CA VAL A 83 11.79 6.57 4.70
C VAL A 83 12.25 7.29 5.99
N GLU A 84 12.99 6.62 6.86
CA GLU A 84 13.52 7.16 8.12
C GLU A 84 14.48 8.32 7.91
N SER A 85 15.30 8.24 6.86
CA SER A 85 16.27 9.29 6.53
C SER A 85 15.70 10.42 5.67
N ASP A 86 14.39 10.39 5.36
CA ASP A 86 13.73 11.31 4.41
C ASP A 86 14.48 11.39 3.07
N GLY A 87 14.94 10.24 2.57
CA GLY A 87 15.69 10.08 1.33
C GLY A 87 17.18 10.35 1.41
N SER A 88 17.69 10.81 2.55
CA SER A 88 19.12 11.20 2.69
C SER A 88 20.07 10.02 2.53
N SER A 89 19.68 8.81 2.92
CA SER A 89 20.50 7.58 2.80
C SER A 89 20.93 7.24 1.38
N ILE A 90 20.17 7.72 0.40
CA ILE A 90 20.44 7.51 -1.03
C ILE A 90 20.65 8.82 -1.81
N GLU A 91 21.13 9.87 -1.17
CA GLU A 91 21.38 11.18 -1.80
C GLU A 91 20.12 11.79 -2.47
N ALA A 92 18.95 11.60 -1.85
CA ALA A 92 17.66 12.13 -2.30
C ALA A 92 16.93 12.89 -1.19
N ALA A 93 17.69 13.63 -0.36
CA ALA A 93 17.17 14.36 0.80
C ALA A 93 15.95 15.23 0.45
N ASP A 94 14.93 15.20 1.28
CA ASP A 94 13.66 15.94 1.13
C ASP A 94 12.93 15.69 -0.21
N SER A 95 13.21 14.54 -0.87
CA SER A 95 12.56 14.20 -2.13
C SER A 95 11.24 13.49 -1.89
N GLY A 96 10.12 14.21 -1.90
CA GLY A 96 8.79 13.61 -1.77
C GLY A 96 8.52 12.50 -2.80
N GLU A 97 9.02 12.61 -4.03
CA GLU A 97 8.89 11.58 -5.07
C GLU A 97 9.55 10.26 -4.67
N VAL A 98 10.77 10.32 -4.13
CA VAL A 98 11.55 9.13 -3.75
C VAL A 98 11.03 8.51 -2.46
N VAL A 99 10.72 9.33 -1.44
CA VAL A 99 10.17 8.85 -0.17
C VAL A 99 8.77 8.24 -0.37
N THR A 100 7.92 8.85 -1.22
CA THR A 100 6.64 8.26 -1.60
C THR A 100 6.84 6.90 -2.25
N ALA A 101 7.78 6.79 -3.20
CA ALA A 101 8.06 5.53 -3.87
C ALA A 101 8.55 4.43 -2.90
N ALA A 102 9.37 4.80 -1.92
CA ALA A 102 9.82 3.88 -0.87
C ALA A 102 8.66 3.41 0.01
N CYS A 103 7.78 4.31 0.47
CA CYS A 103 6.58 3.95 1.24
C CYS A 103 5.65 3.03 0.45
N GLU A 104 5.35 3.37 -0.82
CA GLU A 104 4.45 2.59 -1.67
C GLU A 104 5.02 1.21 -2.01
N ALA A 105 6.33 1.11 -2.25
CA ALA A 105 7.02 -0.16 -2.49
C ALA A 105 7.04 -1.02 -1.23
N TRP A 106 7.34 -0.43 -0.07
CA TRP A 106 7.31 -1.11 1.21
C TRP A 106 5.93 -1.72 1.49
N GLY A 107 4.87 -0.94 1.38
CA GLY A 107 3.50 -1.42 1.58
C GLY A 107 3.10 -2.53 0.61
N PHE A 108 3.56 -2.45 -0.65
CA PHE A 108 3.32 -3.52 -1.61
C PHE A 108 4.04 -4.81 -1.23
N LEU A 109 5.32 -4.77 -0.82
CA LEU A 109 6.06 -5.93 -0.33
C LEU A 109 5.41 -6.53 0.92
N ALA A 110 5.01 -5.69 1.87
CA ALA A 110 4.32 -6.10 3.09
C ALA A 110 3.04 -6.91 2.83
N THR A 111 2.39 -6.74 1.65
CA THR A 111 1.23 -7.58 1.31
C THR A 111 1.57 -9.04 1.06
N SER A 112 2.84 -9.38 0.86
CA SER A 112 3.30 -10.74 0.59
C SER A 112 3.89 -11.45 1.81
N ILE A 113 4.16 -10.72 2.89
CA ILE A 113 4.65 -11.27 4.16
C ILE A 113 3.45 -11.57 5.06
N ASP A 114 3.35 -12.77 5.58
CA ASP A 114 2.22 -13.17 6.43
C ASP A 114 2.34 -12.60 7.84
N ASP A 115 3.48 -12.78 8.49
CA ASP A 115 3.74 -12.27 9.84
C ASP A 115 4.55 -10.96 9.79
N MET A 116 3.92 -9.90 10.28
CA MET A 116 4.51 -8.55 10.29
C MET A 116 4.86 -8.06 11.70
N GLU A 117 4.75 -8.90 12.75
CA GLU A 117 4.91 -8.45 14.13
C GLU A 117 6.27 -7.80 14.37
N GLU A 118 7.37 -8.48 13.99
CA GLU A 118 8.73 -7.96 14.19
C GLU A 118 9.02 -6.69 13.40
N LYS A 119 8.50 -6.59 12.17
CA LYS A 119 8.71 -5.43 11.31
C LYS A 119 7.84 -4.22 11.67
N THR A 120 6.75 -4.46 12.42
CA THR A 120 5.75 -3.43 12.70
C THR A 120 6.28 -2.30 13.58
N GLU A 121 7.06 -2.59 14.65
CA GLU A 121 7.48 -1.56 15.60
C GLU A 121 8.35 -0.48 14.91
N ALA A 122 9.41 -0.88 14.20
CA ALA A 122 10.28 0.05 13.47
C ALA A 122 9.54 0.79 12.34
N ALA A 123 8.76 0.06 11.56
CA ALA A 123 8.01 0.64 10.45
C ALA A 123 6.97 1.67 10.91
N MET A 124 6.28 1.41 12.04
CA MET A 124 5.30 2.34 12.59
C MET A 124 5.93 3.67 13.00
N ASP A 125 7.09 3.66 13.65
CA ASP A 125 7.77 4.90 14.05
C ASP A 125 8.13 5.74 12.82
N ALA A 126 8.71 5.13 11.79
CA ALA A 126 9.06 5.80 10.54
C ALA A 126 7.82 6.39 9.83
N PHE A 127 6.73 5.61 9.69
CA PHE A 127 5.53 6.12 9.02
C PHE A 127 4.81 7.19 9.82
N VAL A 128 4.79 7.11 11.16
CA VAL A 128 4.21 8.15 12.00
C VAL A 128 4.99 9.45 11.89
N GLU A 129 6.32 9.42 11.78
CA GLU A 129 7.14 10.59 11.53
C GLU A 129 6.80 11.23 10.17
N GLN A 130 6.63 10.43 9.12
CA GLN A 130 6.28 10.89 7.78
C GLN A 130 4.85 11.48 7.66
N LEU A 131 3.98 11.31 8.64
CA LEU A 131 2.70 12.05 8.70
C LEU A 131 2.91 13.56 8.85
N ALA A 132 4.07 14.00 9.33
CA ALA A 132 4.45 15.41 9.44
C ALA A 132 5.16 15.95 8.17
N SER A 133 5.38 15.13 7.15
CA SER A 133 6.02 15.55 5.89
C SER A 133 5.30 16.75 5.27
N SER A 134 6.04 17.61 4.59
CA SER A 134 5.46 18.70 3.80
C SER A 134 4.83 18.23 2.47
N ASP A 135 5.14 17.01 2.03
CA ASP A 135 4.60 16.40 0.81
C ASP A 135 3.37 15.54 1.12
N VAL A 136 2.23 15.91 0.51
CA VAL A 136 0.96 15.20 0.71
C VAL A 136 1.02 13.75 0.22
N SER A 137 1.81 13.45 -0.80
CA SER A 137 1.94 12.08 -1.32
C SER A 137 2.67 11.19 -0.32
N VAL A 138 3.70 11.72 0.34
CA VAL A 138 4.42 11.03 1.43
C VAL A 138 3.48 10.77 2.61
N GLN A 139 2.75 11.81 3.06
CA GLN A 139 1.80 11.66 4.16
C GLN A 139 0.77 10.55 3.87
N VAL A 140 0.21 10.54 2.65
CA VAL A 140 -0.80 9.55 2.26
C VAL A 140 -0.20 8.14 2.19
N ALA A 141 0.96 7.97 1.55
CA ALA A 141 1.60 6.66 1.42
C ALA A 141 2.01 6.08 2.78
N ALA A 142 2.54 6.92 3.69
CA ALA A 142 2.83 6.53 5.07
C ALA A 142 1.55 6.14 5.83
N GLY A 143 0.49 6.94 5.68
CA GLY A 143 -0.81 6.65 6.31
C GLY A 143 -1.45 5.36 5.80
N GLU A 144 -1.36 5.06 4.51
CA GLU A 144 -1.85 3.80 3.91
C GLU A 144 -1.07 2.59 4.47
N ASN A 145 0.25 2.72 4.70
CA ASN A 145 1.05 1.69 5.36
C ASN A 145 0.65 1.49 6.83
N ILE A 146 0.39 2.58 7.57
CA ILE A 146 -0.15 2.49 8.93
C ILE A 146 -1.45 1.67 8.93
N ALA A 147 -2.39 1.99 8.04
CA ALA A 147 -3.65 1.26 7.94
C ALA A 147 -3.44 -0.22 7.58
N LEU A 148 -2.50 -0.52 6.67
CA LEU A 148 -2.13 -1.90 6.33
C LEU A 148 -1.59 -2.67 7.53
N LEU A 149 -0.71 -2.07 8.34
CA LEU A 149 -0.16 -2.70 9.54
C LEU A 149 -1.26 -2.98 10.58
N PHE A 150 -2.19 -2.05 10.79
CA PHE A 150 -3.36 -2.31 11.63
C PHE A 150 -4.23 -3.45 11.09
N GLU A 151 -4.48 -3.50 9.78
CA GLU A 151 -5.21 -4.59 9.14
C GLU A 151 -4.51 -5.93 9.34
N LYS A 152 -3.19 -6.01 9.10
CA LYS A 152 -2.40 -7.25 9.23
C LYS A 152 -2.25 -7.74 10.66
N SER A 153 -2.39 -6.88 11.66
CA SER A 153 -2.40 -7.30 13.07
C SER A 153 -3.64 -8.10 13.46
N TYR A 154 -4.62 -8.23 12.57
CA TYR A 154 -5.82 -9.04 12.74
C TYR A 154 -5.87 -10.14 11.68
N THR A 155 -6.01 -11.38 12.11
CA THR A 155 -6.18 -12.53 11.22
C THR A 155 -7.55 -13.17 11.41
N ALA A 156 -7.98 -13.96 10.44
CA ALA A 156 -9.20 -14.73 10.57
C ALA A 156 -9.16 -15.59 11.84
N ARG A 157 -10.31 -15.70 12.51
CA ARG A 157 -10.45 -16.52 13.71
C ARG A 157 -10.24 -17.98 13.36
N GLU A 158 -9.40 -18.64 14.17
CA GLU A 158 -9.12 -20.05 14.10
C GLU A 158 -9.87 -20.82 15.21
N THR A 159 -9.87 -22.14 15.12
CA THR A 159 -10.55 -23.01 16.10
C THR A 159 -10.03 -22.86 17.52
N ASP A 160 -8.76 -22.50 17.67
CA ASP A 160 -8.06 -22.36 18.95
C ASP A 160 -8.26 -20.97 19.61
N ASP A 161 -8.84 -19.99 18.88
CA ASP A 161 -9.06 -18.63 19.39
C ASP A 161 -10.21 -18.51 20.40
N GLY A 162 -10.88 -19.61 20.73
CA GLY A 162 -12.01 -19.62 21.64
C GLY A 162 -13.32 -19.08 21.03
N PRO A 163 -14.41 -19.01 21.79
CA PRO A 163 -15.69 -18.55 21.30
C PRO A 163 -15.66 -17.05 20.96
N ALA A 164 -16.41 -16.66 19.94
CA ALA A 164 -16.64 -15.25 19.61
C ALA A 164 -17.34 -14.54 20.79
N SER A 165 -17.01 -13.27 21.04
CA SER A 165 -17.77 -12.44 21.97
C SER A 165 -19.06 -11.95 21.28
N ASP A 166 -20.15 -11.83 22.09
CA ASP A 166 -21.41 -11.24 21.63
C ASP A 166 -21.42 -9.71 21.86
N GLU A 167 -20.25 -9.06 21.76
CA GLU A 167 -20.13 -7.62 21.97
C GLU A 167 -20.76 -6.84 20.82
N GLU A 168 -21.42 -5.74 21.19
CA GLU A 168 -21.98 -4.78 20.24
C GLU A 168 -21.11 -3.52 20.21
N ASP A 169 -21.10 -2.84 19.07
CA ASP A 169 -20.45 -1.54 18.96
C ASP A 169 -21.31 -0.40 19.54
N GLU A 170 -20.78 0.82 19.50
CA GLU A 170 -21.48 2.03 20.02
C GLU A 170 -22.84 2.28 19.35
N GLU A 171 -23.11 1.67 18.20
CA GLU A 171 -24.38 1.75 17.47
C GLU A 171 -25.30 0.55 17.76
N GLY A 172 -24.92 -0.35 18.67
CA GLY A 172 -25.68 -1.55 19.04
C GLY A 172 -25.70 -2.63 17.96
N LEU A 173 -24.71 -2.64 17.09
CA LEU A 173 -24.53 -3.69 16.06
C LEU A 173 -23.44 -4.67 16.47
N PRO A 174 -23.59 -5.96 16.13
CA PRO A 174 -22.57 -6.96 16.43
C PRO A 174 -21.21 -6.53 15.88
N ILE A 175 -20.19 -6.60 16.70
CA ILE A 175 -18.80 -6.43 16.28
C ILE A 175 -18.43 -7.61 15.36
N ASP A 176 -17.66 -7.34 14.31
CA ASP A 176 -17.15 -8.40 13.45
C ASP A 176 -16.11 -9.22 14.21
N THR A 177 -16.57 -10.36 14.75
CA THR A 177 -15.75 -11.30 15.52
C THR A 177 -15.10 -12.36 14.66
N SER A 178 -15.20 -12.26 13.34
CA SER A 178 -14.52 -13.17 12.40
C SER A 178 -12.99 -12.96 12.37
N PHE A 179 -12.52 -11.82 12.89
CA PHE A 179 -11.10 -11.50 12.99
C PHE A 179 -10.66 -11.39 14.44
N VAL A 180 -9.42 -11.79 14.72
CA VAL A 180 -8.80 -11.76 16.05
C VAL A 180 -7.50 -10.98 15.99
N LYS A 181 -7.29 -10.11 16.96
CA LYS A 181 -6.05 -9.37 17.13
C LYS A 181 -4.92 -10.30 17.54
N ARG A 182 -3.78 -10.24 16.85
CA ARG A 182 -2.59 -11.05 17.11
C ARG A 182 -1.54 -10.31 17.92
N TYR A 183 -1.30 -9.01 17.62
CA TYR A 183 -0.29 -8.19 18.32
C TYR A 183 -0.71 -6.73 18.39
N ASP A 184 0.00 -5.96 19.22
CA ASP A 184 -0.18 -4.51 19.34
C ASP A 184 0.68 -3.79 18.30
N VAL A 185 0.03 -3.02 17.41
CA VAL A 185 0.71 -2.31 16.31
C VAL A 185 1.49 -1.10 16.80
N TYR A 186 0.90 -0.31 17.71
CA TYR A 186 1.50 0.94 18.14
C TYR A 186 1.07 1.34 19.55
N ARG A 187 2.05 1.63 20.42
CA ARG A 187 1.80 1.94 21.84
C ARG A 187 1.10 3.27 22.05
N GLN A 188 1.37 4.28 21.18
CA GLN A 188 0.80 5.63 21.28
C GLN A 188 -0.44 5.79 20.37
N LYS A 189 -1.35 4.82 20.40
CA LYS A 189 -2.53 4.78 19.53
C LYS A 189 -3.41 6.04 19.64
N ASP A 190 -3.60 6.60 20.83
CA ASP A 190 -4.43 7.80 21.01
C ASP A 190 -3.80 9.05 20.40
N GLN A 191 -2.47 9.20 20.49
CA GLN A 191 -1.75 10.28 19.84
C GLN A 191 -1.81 10.14 18.31
N LEU A 192 -1.65 8.92 17.80
CA LEU A 192 -1.80 8.62 16.38
C LEU A 192 -3.19 8.99 15.87
N LYS A 193 -4.27 8.58 16.57
CA LYS A 193 -5.64 8.96 16.20
C LYS A 193 -5.82 10.48 16.17
N HIS A 194 -5.25 11.20 17.14
CA HIS A 194 -5.31 12.66 17.15
C HIS A 194 -4.64 13.25 15.91
N THR A 195 -3.44 12.80 15.56
CA THR A 195 -2.70 13.24 14.36
C THR A 195 -3.50 12.94 13.09
N LEU A 196 -4.02 11.73 12.93
CA LEU A 196 -4.84 11.33 11.78
C LEU A 196 -6.12 12.16 11.66
N SER A 197 -6.77 12.46 12.78
CA SER A 197 -7.95 13.33 12.83
C SER A 197 -7.64 14.76 12.41
N GLN A 198 -6.48 15.30 12.79
CA GLN A 198 -6.03 16.61 12.34
C GLN A 198 -5.81 16.63 10.83
N LEU A 199 -5.14 15.63 10.25
CA LEU A 199 -4.93 15.51 8.80
C LEU A 199 -6.25 15.32 8.04
N ALA A 200 -7.18 14.54 8.58
CA ALA A 200 -8.52 14.36 8.03
C ALA A 200 -9.35 15.65 8.03
N SER A 201 -9.10 16.59 8.96
CA SER A 201 -9.79 17.87 9.08
C SER A 201 -9.01 19.06 8.57
N GLU A 202 -7.86 18.83 7.87
CA GLU A 202 -6.96 19.90 7.40
C GLU A 202 -7.68 20.92 6.52
N SER A 203 -7.73 22.14 7.00
CA SER A 203 -8.45 23.27 6.37
C SER A 203 -7.56 24.44 5.97
N SER A 204 -6.23 24.33 6.18
CA SER A 204 -5.28 25.39 5.88
C SER A 204 -5.39 25.89 4.44
N ARG A 205 -5.44 27.22 4.29
CA ARG A 205 -5.44 27.86 2.96
C ARG A 205 -4.08 27.76 2.26
N ARG A 206 -3.03 27.34 2.96
CA ARG A 206 -1.69 27.14 2.39
C ARG A 206 -1.63 25.89 1.52
N ILE A 207 -2.52 24.90 1.78
CA ILE A 207 -2.61 23.66 1.00
C ILE A 207 -3.64 23.84 -0.13
N ALA A 208 -3.34 23.37 -1.32
CA ALA A 208 -4.24 23.43 -2.45
C ALA A 208 -5.57 22.69 -2.15
N LYS A 209 -6.68 23.19 -2.71
CA LYS A 209 -8.01 22.57 -2.49
C LYS A 209 -8.05 21.08 -2.88
N LYS A 210 -7.31 20.71 -3.93
CA LYS A 210 -7.21 19.31 -4.39
C LYS A 210 -6.54 18.45 -3.31
N ASP A 211 -5.43 18.92 -2.75
CA ASP A 211 -4.63 18.20 -1.77
C ASP A 211 -5.37 18.06 -0.43
N ARG A 212 -6.06 19.13 0.01
CA ARG A 212 -6.96 19.04 1.19
C ARG A 212 -8.04 17.97 1.01
N LYS A 213 -8.61 17.85 -0.20
CA LYS A 213 -9.60 16.79 -0.46
C LYS A 213 -8.98 15.40 -0.39
N VAL A 214 -7.75 15.26 -0.89
CA VAL A 214 -6.98 14.01 -0.82
C VAL A 214 -6.72 13.64 0.63
N LEU A 215 -6.17 14.57 1.43
CA LEU A 215 -5.92 14.38 2.86
C LEU A 215 -7.20 13.98 3.60
N HIS A 216 -8.27 14.80 3.49
CA HIS A 216 -9.54 14.52 4.15
C HIS A 216 -10.04 13.10 3.85
N THR A 217 -10.06 12.72 2.57
CA THR A 217 -10.64 11.44 2.17
C THR A 217 -9.79 10.27 2.65
N ASN A 218 -8.46 10.32 2.45
CA ASN A 218 -7.59 9.22 2.81
C ASN A 218 -7.42 9.09 4.33
N PHE A 219 -7.21 10.19 5.04
CA PHE A 219 -7.02 10.13 6.49
C PHE A 219 -8.29 9.81 7.28
N SER A 220 -9.48 10.12 6.73
CA SER A 220 -10.73 9.61 7.31
C SER A 220 -10.84 8.10 7.20
N ASP A 221 -10.43 7.52 6.05
CA ASP A 221 -10.42 6.08 5.84
C ASP A 221 -9.36 5.39 6.74
N ILE A 222 -8.14 5.96 6.82
CA ILE A 222 -7.04 5.45 7.64
C ILE A 222 -7.42 5.47 9.13
N LEU A 223 -7.97 6.58 9.62
CA LEU A 223 -8.43 6.71 11.00
C LEU A 223 -9.48 5.65 11.34
N ASN A 224 -10.45 5.45 10.44
CA ASN A 224 -11.48 4.42 10.62
C ASN A 224 -10.86 3.01 10.72
N THR A 225 -9.79 2.70 9.97
CA THR A 225 -9.10 1.41 10.09
C THR A 225 -8.27 1.31 11.38
N VAL A 226 -7.60 2.38 11.79
CA VAL A 226 -6.86 2.38 13.08
C VAL A 226 -7.81 2.13 14.26
N GLU A 227 -9.04 2.62 14.18
CA GLU A 227 -10.08 2.34 15.19
C GLU A 227 -10.66 0.93 15.07
N TYR A 228 -10.92 0.51 13.83
CA TYR A 228 -11.58 -0.75 13.48
C TYR A 228 -10.77 -1.48 12.38
N PRO A 229 -9.76 -2.27 12.72
CA PRO A 229 -8.81 -2.85 11.75
C PRO A 229 -9.41 -3.77 10.68
N SER A 230 -10.60 -4.32 10.91
CA SER A 230 -11.34 -5.10 9.90
C SER A 230 -12.03 -4.24 8.82
N ARG A 231 -12.02 -2.90 8.96
CA ARG A 231 -12.62 -1.98 8.00
C ARG A 231 -11.59 -1.51 6.98
N GLY A 232 -11.76 -1.93 5.74
CA GLY A 232 -10.92 -1.51 4.63
C GLY A 232 -11.22 -0.09 4.12
N PRO A 233 -10.53 0.36 3.06
CA PRO A 233 -10.69 1.70 2.51
C PRO A 233 -12.12 1.95 2.03
N ARG A 234 -12.57 3.22 2.12
CA ARG A 234 -13.92 3.66 1.72
C ARG A 234 -15.04 2.92 2.44
N TYR A 235 -14.83 2.54 3.68
CA TYR A 235 -15.85 1.90 4.49
C TYR A 235 -16.97 2.87 4.85
N GLN A 236 -18.22 2.40 4.76
CA GLN A 236 -19.42 3.15 5.10
C GLN A 236 -20.23 2.41 6.17
N ASN A 237 -20.48 3.10 7.28
CA ASN A 237 -21.29 2.62 8.40
C ASN A 237 -22.79 2.57 8.10
N ALA A 238 -23.26 3.32 7.10
CA ALA A 238 -24.68 3.36 6.75
C ALA A 238 -25.24 1.95 6.54
N ILE A 239 -26.43 1.74 7.08
CA ILE A 239 -27.14 0.45 6.98
C ILE A 239 -27.91 0.42 5.66
N ASN A 240 -27.78 -0.68 4.96
CA ASN A 240 -28.63 -0.98 3.81
C ASN A 240 -30.01 -1.40 4.33
N GLU A 241 -31.04 -0.63 4.00
CA GLU A 241 -32.42 -0.84 4.47
C GLU A 241 -33.00 -2.19 4.02
N GLU A 242 -32.55 -2.73 2.88
CA GLU A 242 -33.03 -4.01 2.34
C GLU A 242 -32.40 -5.22 3.06
N THR A 243 -31.12 -5.12 3.43
CA THR A 243 -30.36 -6.26 3.99
C THR A 243 -30.19 -6.16 5.50
N GLY A 244 -30.43 -5.00 6.13
CA GLY A 244 -30.16 -4.73 7.54
C GLY A 244 -28.69 -4.76 7.91
N ARG A 245 -27.77 -4.79 6.92
CA ARG A 245 -26.31 -4.83 7.13
C ARG A 245 -25.66 -3.53 6.71
N ARG A 246 -24.47 -3.24 7.24
CA ARG A 246 -23.66 -2.10 6.81
C ARG A 246 -23.26 -2.26 5.35
N TYR A 247 -23.13 -1.15 4.62
CA TYR A 247 -22.64 -1.17 3.24
C TYR A 247 -21.19 -1.67 3.14
N GLY A 248 -20.38 -1.42 4.16
CA GLY A 248 -18.95 -1.78 4.16
C GLY A 248 -18.14 -0.98 3.14
N SER A 249 -17.00 -1.51 2.72
CA SER A 249 -16.13 -0.83 1.74
C SER A 249 -16.82 -0.70 0.39
N ARG A 250 -16.82 0.52 -0.16
CA ARG A 250 -17.47 0.86 -1.43
C ARG A 250 -16.50 1.17 -2.56
N MET A 251 -15.22 0.91 -2.34
CA MET A 251 -14.24 1.04 -3.41
C MET A 251 -14.38 -0.13 -4.37
N VAL A 252 -14.72 0.18 -5.63
CA VAL A 252 -14.88 -0.82 -6.68
C VAL A 252 -14.07 -0.43 -7.91
N VAL A 253 -13.50 -1.43 -8.56
CA VAL A 253 -12.82 -1.32 -9.85
C VAL A 253 -13.65 -2.07 -10.89
N ARG A 254 -14.03 -1.40 -11.96
CA ARG A 254 -14.73 -2.04 -13.06
C ARG A 254 -13.72 -2.78 -13.94
N ILE A 255 -13.87 -4.09 -14.07
CA ILE A 255 -13.01 -4.94 -14.89
C ILE A 255 -13.66 -5.16 -16.26
N HIS A 256 -14.91 -5.57 -16.27
CA HIS A 256 -15.68 -5.82 -17.50
C HIS A 256 -17.07 -5.18 -17.41
N LYS A 257 -17.87 -5.31 -18.46
CA LYS A 257 -19.26 -4.79 -18.49
C LYS A 257 -20.10 -5.29 -17.30
N THR A 258 -19.84 -6.51 -16.85
CA THR A 258 -20.58 -7.21 -15.77
C THR A 258 -19.72 -7.52 -14.54
N GLY A 259 -18.41 -7.31 -14.61
CA GLY A 259 -17.47 -7.66 -13.53
C GLY A 259 -16.95 -6.44 -12.77
N THR A 260 -17.10 -6.45 -11.46
CA THR A 260 -16.52 -5.44 -10.57
C THR A 260 -15.66 -6.09 -9.51
N MET A 261 -14.51 -5.49 -9.23
CA MET A 261 -13.62 -5.86 -8.14
C MET A 261 -13.89 -4.96 -6.95
N LYS A 262 -14.17 -5.53 -5.79
CA LYS A 262 -14.29 -4.80 -4.54
C LYS A 262 -12.94 -4.73 -3.83
N ILE A 263 -12.51 -3.52 -3.53
CA ILE A 263 -11.31 -3.25 -2.73
C ILE A 263 -11.78 -2.96 -1.30
N ASP A 264 -11.86 -4.00 -0.50
CA ASP A 264 -12.38 -3.99 0.87
C ASP A 264 -11.31 -4.24 1.93
N ALA A 265 -10.05 -4.28 1.52
CA ALA A 265 -8.89 -4.46 2.37
C ALA A 265 -7.73 -3.58 1.88
N TRP A 266 -6.85 -3.15 2.79
CA TRP A 266 -5.70 -2.30 2.45
C TRP A 266 -4.67 -3.06 1.63
N TRP A 267 -4.43 -4.33 1.90
CA TRP A 267 -3.53 -5.14 1.07
C TRP A 267 -3.99 -5.20 -0.41
N LYS A 268 -5.31 -5.22 -0.67
CA LYS A 268 -5.85 -5.15 -2.03
C LYS A 268 -5.59 -3.79 -2.67
N LEU A 269 -5.68 -2.71 -1.89
CA LEU A 269 -5.40 -1.35 -2.37
C LEU A 269 -3.92 -1.22 -2.77
N HIS A 270 -2.98 -1.65 -1.93
CA HIS A 270 -1.55 -1.62 -2.23
C HIS A 270 -1.21 -2.42 -3.50
N ARG A 271 -1.72 -3.64 -3.62
CA ARG A 271 -1.53 -4.46 -4.84
C ARG A 271 -2.15 -3.83 -6.08
N LEU A 272 -3.36 -3.28 -5.97
CA LEU A 272 -4.01 -2.57 -7.07
C LEU A 272 -3.19 -1.35 -7.53
N GLN A 273 -2.68 -0.56 -6.59
CA GLN A 273 -1.87 0.62 -6.89
C GLN A 273 -0.55 0.21 -7.58
N ALA A 274 0.15 -0.80 -7.05
CA ALA A 274 1.39 -1.33 -7.64
C ALA A 274 1.15 -1.85 -9.07
N LEU A 275 0.13 -2.68 -9.28
CA LEU A 275 -0.22 -3.19 -10.61
C LEU A 275 -0.60 -2.07 -11.58
N ARG A 276 -1.38 -1.09 -11.16
CA ARG A 276 -1.75 0.06 -12.02
C ARG A 276 -0.56 0.93 -12.37
N ARG A 277 0.42 1.05 -11.49
CA ARG A 277 1.64 1.81 -11.75
C ARG A 277 2.46 1.16 -12.86
N VAL A 278 2.56 -0.16 -12.88
CA VAL A 278 3.31 -0.89 -13.91
C VAL A 278 2.50 -1.06 -15.20
N LEU A 279 1.24 -1.50 -15.09
CA LEU A 279 0.42 -1.87 -16.25
C LEU A 279 -0.32 -0.68 -16.88
N GLY A 280 -0.46 0.43 -16.15
CA GLY A 280 -1.14 1.63 -16.64
C GLY A 280 -2.52 1.34 -17.20
N GLY A 281 -2.79 1.81 -18.41
CA GLY A 281 -4.06 1.56 -19.12
C GLY A 281 -4.30 0.11 -19.53
N GLY A 282 -3.27 -0.74 -19.47
CA GLY A 282 -3.37 -2.18 -19.76
C GLY A 282 -3.87 -3.04 -18.58
N PHE A 283 -4.02 -2.46 -17.39
CA PHE A 283 -4.38 -3.21 -16.18
C PHE A 283 -5.57 -4.16 -16.38
N VAL A 284 -6.67 -3.69 -16.94
CA VAL A 284 -7.87 -4.51 -17.14
C VAL A 284 -7.61 -5.67 -18.10
N VAL A 285 -6.88 -5.43 -19.19
CA VAL A 285 -6.54 -6.47 -20.18
C VAL A 285 -5.65 -7.54 -19.56
N HIS A 286 -4.63 -7.14 -18.81
CA HIS A 286 -3.78 -8.08 -18.09
C HIS A 286 -4.56 -8.84 -17.01
N TYR A 287 -5.42 -8.16 -16.29
CA TYR A 287 -6.26 -8.80 -15.27
C TYR A 287 -7.14 -9.91 -15.84
N GLU A 288 -7.69 -9.73 -17.06
CA GLU A 288 -8.53 -10.72 -17.72
C GLU A 288 -7.74 -11.87 -18.40
N ASN A 289 -6.47 -11.64 -18.76
CA ASN A 289 -5.72 -12.57 -19.63
C ASN A 289 -4.39 -13.06 -19.04
N ASN A 290 -3.99 -12.55 -17.89
CA ASN A 290 -2.72 -12.92 -17.23
C ASN A 290 -3.02 -13.49 -15.84
N GLU A 291 -2.80 -14.78 -15.67
CA GLU A 291 -3.06 -15.54 -14.44
C GLU A 291 -2.30 -14.95 -13.24
N VAL A 292 -1.05 -14.52 -13.44
CA VAL A 292 -0.22 -13.92 -12.39
C VAL A 292 -0.86 -12.64 -11.83
N VAL A 293 -1.41 -11.79 -12.71
CA VAL A 293 -2.09 -10.56 -12.29
C VAL A 293 -3.43 -10.89 -11.62
N PHE A 294 -4.15 -11.87 -12.14
CA PHE A 294 -5.41 -12.32 -11.56
C PHE A 294 -5.20 -12.92 -10.17
N ASP A 295 -4.23 -13.82 -10.01
CA ASP A 295 -3.96 -14.49 -8.73
C ASP A 295 -3.39 -13.53 -7.66
N SER A 296 -2.64 -12.50 -8.08
CA SER A 296 -2.09 -11.51 -7.16
C SER A 296 -3.17 -10.63 -6.51
N LEU A 297 -4.35 -10.53 -7.11
CA LEU A 297 -5.46 -9.72 -6.62
C LEU A 297 -6.79 -10.44 -6.88
N PRO A 298 -7.04 -11.58 -6.22
CA PRO A 298 -8.20 -12.41 -6.49
C PRO A 298 -9.50 -11.67 -6.17
N ILE A 299 -10.50 -11.86 -7.04
CA ILE A 299 -11.80 -11.25 -6.91
C ILE A 299 -12.85 -12.27 -6.53
N MET A 300 -13.78 -11.81 -5.68
CA MET A 300 -15.11 -12.39 -5.65
C MET A 300 -15.96 -11.71 -6.74
N ILE A 301 -16.21 -12.41 -7.83
CA ILE A 301 -17.18 -11.98 -8.83
C ILE A 301 -18.56 -12.16 -8.20
N SER A 302 -19.21 -11.06 -7.83
CA SER A 302 -20.63 -11.11 -7.55
C SER A 302 -21.34 -11.23 -8.88
N ALA A 303 -21.86 -12.41 -9.19
CA ALA A 303 -22.86 -12.55 -10.25
C ALA A 303 -24.04 -11.64 -9.88
N SER A 304 -24.30 -10.67 -10.73
CA SER A 304 -25.50 -9.82 -10.68
C SER A 304 -26.72 -10.61 -11.03
#